data_ddcc9fb90ed94a65174f5779815ab252
#
_entry.id   ddcc9fb90ed94a65174f5779815ab252
#
_cell.length_a   1.000
_cell.length_b   1.000
_cell.length_c   1.000
_cell.angle_alpha   90.00
_cell.angle_beta   90.00
_cell.angle_gamma   90.00
#
_symmetry.space_group_name_H-M   'P 1'
#
loop_
_entity.id
_entity.type
_entity.pdbx_description
1 polymer ?
#
loop_
_entity_poly.entity_id
_entity_poly.type
_entity_poly.pdbx_seq_one_letter_code
_entity_poly.pdbx_strand_id
1 'polypeptide(L)'
;MKCLILAAGYATRLYPLTENFPKPLLNVGEKTILDWLIDDLEESKLINEYVVISNHKFAHHFADWAKDKAYKIIVLDDGTTSNENRLGAVKDIQFAIDKLNIQEEILVIAGDNVLDFSLNSFVKYALEKNSSCVMRYFESSKAKLSKCGVLELDCSDKIINMTEKPENPASNWCCPPFYYYTAEDTQKVQQGINDGCNTDAPGSYISWLCQKTDVYAMEMPGSRYDIGNLESYEKVQKDYKGITKC
;
A
#
# COMPACT_ATOMS: atom_id res chain seq x y z
N MET A 1 5.70 -12.23 -9.83
CA MET A 1 4.55 -11.37 -9.41
C MET A 1 4.80 -9.93 -9.76
N LYS A 2 3.76 -9.11 -9.85
CA LYS A 2 3.86 -7.66 -9.99
C LYS A 2 3.66 -6.96 -8.64
N CYS A 3 4.31 -5.78 -8.47
CA CYS A 3 4.05 -4.90 -7.34
C CYS A 3 3.24 -3.69 -7.83
N LEU A 4 2.01 -3.53 -7.34
CA LEU A 4 1.16 -2.36 -7.61
C LEU A 4 1.40 -1.32 -6.51
N ILE A 5 1.82 -0.13 -6.91
CA ILE A 5 2.15 0.97 -6.01
C ILE A 5 1.06 2.05 -6.14
N LEU A 6 0.26 2.19 -5.09
CA LEU A 6 -0.79 3.20 -5.04
C LEU A 6 -0.17 4.57 -4.77
N ALA A 7 -0.21 5.45 -5.75
CA ALA A 7 0.41 6.77 -5.72
C ALA A 7 -0.49 7.89 -6.28
N ALA A 8 -1.80 7.63 -6.44
CA ALA A 8 -2.76 8.61 -6.98
C ALA A 8 -3.24 9.66 -5.96
N GLY A 9 -2.73 9.63 -4.73
CA GLY A 9 -3.11 10.59 -3.68
C GLY A 9 -2.52 11.99 -3.89
N TYR A 10 -3.28 13.03 -3.50
CA TYR A 10 -2.88 14.45 -3.63
C TYR A 10 -2.07 14.98 -2.43
N ALA A 11 -2.04 14.28 -1.31
CA ALA A 11 -1.27 14.62 -0.10
C ALA A 11 -1.39 16.09 0.37
N THR A 12 -2.59 16.68 0.31
CA THR A 12 -2.86 18.11 0.54
C THR A 12 -2.40 18.63 1.91
N ARG A 13 -2.25 17.76 2.91
CA ARG A 13 -1.75 18.13 4.25
C ARG A 13 -0.25 18.44 4.28
N LEU A 14 0.48 18.16 3.21
CA LEU A 14 1.91 18.44 3.05
C LEU A 14 2.19 19.69 2.16
N TYR A 15 1.16 20.46 1.80
CA TYR A 15 1.37 21.71 1.06
C TYR A 15 2.27 22.66 1.86
N PRO A 16 3.16 23.41 1.17
CA PRO A 16 3.31 23.53 -0.29
C PRO A 16 4.15 22.43 -0.96
N LEU A 17 4.82 21.52 -0.21
CA LEU A 17 5.74 20.53 -0.79
C LEU A 17 5.10 19.63 -1.84
N THR A 18 3.84 19.25 -1.63
CA THR A 18 3.09 18.33 -2.51
C THR A 18 2.06 19.04 -3.38
N GLU A 19 2.09 20.37 -3.42
CA GLU A 19 1.17 21.10 -4.28
C GLU A 19 1.39 20.78 -5.77
N ASN A 20 2.67 20.73 -6.20
CA ASN A 20 3.05 20.42 -7.58
C ASN A 20 4.03 19.25 -7.69
N PHE A 21 4.16 18.44 -6.64
CA PHE A 21 5.08 17.32 -6.61
C PHE A 21 4.50 16.15 -5.81
N PRO A 22 4.58 14.89 -6.27
CA PRO A 22 3.95 13.76 -5.59
C PRO A 22 4.72 13.34 -4.33
N LYS A 23 4.00 13.08 -3.24
CA LYS A 23 4.59 12.66 -1.96
C LYS A 23 5.53 11.45 -2.07
N PRO A 24 5.26 10.38 -2.85
CA PRO A 24 6.17 9.24 -2.97
C PRO A 24 7.55 9.56 -3.51
N LEU A 25 7.69 10.68 -4.22
CA LEU A 25 8.99 11.13 -4.76
C LEU A 25 9.68 12.18 -3.87
N LEU A 26 9.14 12.52 -2.71
CA LEU A 26 9.85 13.32 -1.71
C LEU A 26 11.02 12.51 -1.15
N ASN A 27 12.17 13.18 -0.98
CA ASN A 27 13.34 12.55 -0.40
C ASN A 27 13.19 12.31 1.11
N VAL A 28 13.68 11.17 1.57
CA VAL A 28 13.96 10.87 2.98
C VAL A 28 15.41 10.43 3.06
N GLY A 29 16.26 11.28 3.60
CA GLY A 29 17.71 11.11 3.48
C GLY A 29 18.16 11.23 2.02
N GLU A 30 18.88 10.25 1.52
CA GLU A 30 19.52 10.26 0.20
C GLU A 30 18.65 9.75 -0.96
N LYS A 31 17.48 9.17 -0.64
CA LYS A 31 16.58 8.52 -1.61
C LYS A 31 15.17 9.04 -1.50
N THR A 32 14.38 8.90 -2.57
CA THR A 32 12.94 9.12 -2.48
C THR A 32 12.27 8.03 -1.63
N ILE A 33 11.08 8.33 -1.10
CA ILE A 33 10.29 7.32 -0.36
C ILE A 33 10.11 6.08 -1.23
N LEU A 34 9.80 6.27 -2.50
CA LEU A 34 9.55 5.19 -3.44
C LEU A 34 10.82 4.38 -3.76
N ASP A 35 11.99 5.03 -3.83
CA ASP A 35 13.27 4.34 -4.01
C ASP A 35 13.59 3.41 -2.82
N TRP A 36 13.31 3.84 -1.59
CA TRP A 36 13.50 2.99 -0.42
C TRP A 36 12.68 1.70 -0.51
N LEU A 37 11.42 1.79 -0.91
CA LEU A 37 10.52 0.64 -1.02
C LEU A 37 10.93 -0.32 -2.15
N ILE A 38 11.25 0.23 -3.33
CA ILE A 38 11.59 -0.60 -4.48
C ILE A 38 12.97 -1.25 -4.32
N ASP A 39 13.99 -0.50 -3.88
CA ASP A 39 15.32 -1.03 -3.66
C ASP A 39 15.32 -2.19 -2.65
N ASP A 40 14.48 -2.11 -1.60
CA ASP A 40 14.29 -3.21 -0.67
C ASP A 40 13.67 -4.44 -1.35
N LEU A 41 12.59 -4.26 -2.08
CA LEU A 41 11.89 -5.36 -2.76
C LEU A 41 12.74 -6.03 -3.85
N GLU A 42 13.59 -5.27 -4.54
CA GLU A 42 14.50 -5.78 -5.57
C GLU A 42 15.52 -6.79 -5.04
N GLU A 43 15.87 -6.73 -3.76
CA GLU A 43 16.83 -7.66 -3.17
C GLU A 43 16.35 -9.12 -3.22
N SER A 44 15.04 -9.34 -3.14
CA SER A 44 14.47 -10.69 -3.22
C SER A 44 14.37 -11.24 -4.64
N LYS A 45 14.33 -10.35 -5.64
CA LYS A 45 14.05 -10.65 -7.06
C LYS A 45 12.73 -11.41 -7.28
N LEU A 46 11.80 -11.29 -6.36
CA LEU A 46 10.47 -11.90 -6.45
C LEU A 46 9.49 -11.03 -7.27
N ILE A 47 9.78 -9.73 -7.38
CA ILE A 47 9.00 -8.79 -8.17
C ILE A 47 9.57 -8.71 -9.59
N ASN A 48 8.73 -8.97 -10.59
CA ASN A 48 9.13 -8.93 -12.00
C ASN A 48 8.88 -7.55 -12.64
N GLU A 49 7.97 -6.77 -12.05
CA GLU A 49 7.54 -5.49 -12.59
C GLU A 49 6.86 -4.65 -11.51
N TYR A 50 7.21 -3.36 -11.46
CA TYR A 50 6.56 -2.37 -10.60
C TYR A 50 5.57 -1.56 -11.41
N VAL A 51 4.37 -1.38 -10.90
CA VAL A 51 3.31 -0.61 -11.54
C VAL A 51 2.92 0.53 -10.62
N VAL A 52 3.33 1.74 -10.96
CA VAL A 52 2.97 2.96 -10.22
C VAL A 52 1.66 3.50 -10.77
N ILE A 53 0.60 3.52 -9.95
CA ILE A 53 -0.70 4.07 -10.32
C ILE A 53 -0.78 5.49 -9.76
N SER A 54 -0.85 6.46 -10.66
CA SER A 54 -0.84 7.90 -10.35
C SER A 54 -2.04 8.61 -10.93
N ASN A 55 -2.44 9.73 -10.31
CA ASN A 55 -3.36 10.66 -10.93
C ASN A 55 -2.70 11.41 -12.10
N HIS A 56 -3.51 12.03 -12.96
CA HIS A 56 -3.04 12.74 -14.14
C HIS A 56 -2.08 13.88 -13.82
N LYS A 57 -2.31 14.59 -12.71
CA LYS A 57 -1.46 15.73 -12.32
C LYS A 57 0.00 15.32 -12.11
N PHE A 58 0.24 14.13 -11.56
CA PHE A 58 1.57 13.70 -11.14
C PHE A 58 2.18 12.59 -12.01
N ALA A 59 1.44 12.02 -12.94
CA ALA A 59 1.91 10.90 -13.77
C ALA A 59 3.25 11.21 -14.49
N HIS A 60 3.43 12.43 -14.97
CA HIS A 60 4.67 12.85 -15.65
C HIS A 60 5.89 12.83 -14.70
N HIS A 61 5.74 13.19 -13.41
CA HIS A 61 6.82 13.12 -12.43
C HIS A 61 7.31 11.68 -12.22
N PHE A 62 6.36 10.73 -12.10
CA PHE A 62 6.70 9.32 -12.00
C PHE A 62 7.32 8.77 -13.27
N ALA A 63 6.82 9.19 -14.44
CA ALA A 63 7.40 8.81 -15.72
C ALA A 63 8.85 9.32 -15.89
N ASP A 64 9.13 10.55 -15.45
CA ASP A 64 10.49 11.10 -15.47
C ASP A 64 11.40 10.37 -14.46
N TRP A 65 10.92 10.15 -13.24
CA TRP A 65 11.66 9.39 -12.22
C TRP A 65 11.97 7.96 -12.68
N ALA A 66 11.06 7.29 -13.40
CA ALA A 66 11.25 5.91 -13.85
C ALA A 66 12.29 5.74 -14.95
N LYS A 67 12.61 6.80 -15.72
CA LYS A 67 13.54 6.72 -16.87
C LYS A 67 14.93 6.23 -16.51
N ASP A 68 15.41 6.61 -15.32
CA ASP A 68 16.78 6.33 -14.89
C ASP A 68 16.86 5.08 -13.97
N LYS A 69 15.79 4.31 -13.87
CA LYS A 69 15.75 3.11 -13.02
C LYS A 69 16.16 1.86 -13.79
N ALA A 70 16.92 1.00 -13.12
CA ALA A 70 17.31 -0.29 -13.66
C ALA A 70 16.18 -1.33 -13.64
N TYR A 71 15.09 -1.05 -12.91
CA TYR A 71 13.96 -1.94 -12.74
C TYR A 71 12.91 -1.73 -13.83
N LYS A 72 12.10 -2.74 -14.07
CA LYS A 72 10.96 -2.61 -14.97
C LYS A 72 9.82 -1.88 -14.26
N ILE A 73 9.60 -0.62 -14.61
CA ILE A 73 8.56 0.23 -14.03
C ILE A 73 7.57 0.64 -15.12
N ILE A 74 6.29 0.44 -14.85
CA ILE A 74 5.18 0.98 -15.65
C ILE A 74 4.50 2.07 -14.82
N VAL A 75 4.26 3.22 -15.41
CA VAL A 75 3.46 4.30 -14.80
C VAL A 75 2.10 4.31 -15.49
N LEU A 76 1.05 4.12 -14.69
CA LEU A 76 -0.34 4.22 -15.14
C LEU A 76 -0.94 5.52 -14.64
N ASP A 77 -1.46 6.31 -15.58
CA ASP A 77 -2.26 7.50 -15.30
C ASP A 77 -3.74 7.08 -15.19
N ASP A 78 -4.35 7.26 -14.02
CA ASP A 78 -5.76 6.92 -13.75
C ASP A 78 -6.75 7.93 -14.39
N GLY A 79 -6.23 9.02 -14.98
CA GLY A 79 -6.99 10.07 -15.65
C GLY A 79 -7.67 11.07 -14.70
N THR A 80 -7.54 10.90 -13.38
CA THR A 80 -8.14 11.82 -12.41
C THR A 80 -7.33 13.10 -12.26
N THR A 81 -8.01 14.24 -12.18
CA THR A 81 -7.37 15.57 -12.20
C THR A 81 -7.53 16.35 -10.89
N SER A 82 -8.36 15.85 -9.98
CA SER A 82 -8.60 16.46 -8.68
C SER A 82 -8.91 15.42 -7.61
N ASN A 83 -8.78 15.82 -6.33
CA ASN A 83 -9.08 14.94 -5.21
C ASN A 83 -10.58 14.54 -5.17
N GLU A 84 -11.47 15.35 -5.73
CA GLU A 84 -12.92 15.12 -5.74
C GLU A 84 -13.32 14.04 -6.75
N ASN A 85 -12.57 13.90 -7.85
CA ASN A 85 -12.87 12.93 -8.91
C ASN A 85 -11.97 11.68 -8.88
N ARG A 86 -11.20 11.47 -7.78
CA ARG A 86 -10.34 10.30 -7.63
C ARG A 86 -11.14 9.00 -7.74
N LEU A 87 -10.54 7.98 -8.33
CA LEU A 87 -11.16 6.66 -8.48
C LEU A 87 -11.33 5.96 -7.11
N GLY A 88 -10.34 6.11 -6.25
CA GLY A 88 -10.20 5.37 -5.01
C GLY A 88 -9.32 4.12 -5.17
N ALA A 89 -8.64 3.75 -4.09
CA ALA A 89 -7.56 2.79 -4.14
C ALA A 89 -7.96 1.40 -4.67
N VAL A 90 -9.17 0.91 -4.37
CA VAL A 90 -9.63 -0.40 -4.89
C VAL A 90 -9.88 -0.34 -6.39
N LYS A 91 -10.42 0.78 -6.90
CA LYS A 91 -10.60 0.98 -8.34
C LYS A 91 -9.27 1.21 -9.05
N ASP A 92 -8.28 1.83 -8.40
CA ASP A 92 -6.92 1.97 -8.94
C ASP A 92 -6.28 0.58 -9.13
N ILE A 93 -6.46 -0.33 -8.16
CA ILE A 93 -6.01 -1.72 -8.29
C ILE A 93 -6.71 -2.38 -9.48
N GLN A 94 -8.05 -2.30 -9.58
CA GLN A 94 -8.81 -2.88 -10.69
C GLN A 94 -8.39 -2.29 -12.04
N PHE A 95 -8.20 -0.96 -12.10
CA PHE A 95 -7.72 -0.29 -13.31
C PHE A 95 -6.37 -0.85 -13.80
N ALA A 96 -5.42 -1.10 -12.88
CA ALA A 96 -4.14 -1.70 -13.23
C ALA A 96 -4.30 -3.15 -13.71
N ILE A 97 -5.16 -3.95 -13.05
CA ILE A 97 -5.46 -5.33 -13.44
C ILE A 97 -5.99 -5.36 -14.88
N ASP A 98 -6.95 -4.50 -15.20
CA ASP A 98 -7.57 -4.44 -16.54
C ASP A 98 -6.58 -3.96 -17.61
N LYS A 99 -5.85 -2.87 -17.31
CA LYS A 99 -4.91 -2.26 -18.28
C LYS A 99 -3.76 -3.16 -18.67
N LEU A 100 -3.27 -3.97 -17.72
CA LEU A 100 -2.12 -4.85 -17.92
C LEU A 100 -2.50 -6.31 -18.06
N ASN A 101 -3.81 -6.64 -18.06
CA ASN A 101 -4.33 -8.01 -18.08
C ASN A 101 -3.62 -8.91 -17.07
N ILE A 102 -3.55 -8.46 -15.81
CA ILE A 102 -2.84 -9.17 -14.74
C ILE A 102 -3.62 -10.44 -14.36
N GLN A 103 -2.97 -11.59 -14.49
CA GLN A 103 -3.54 -12.91 -14.17
C GLN A 103 -2.76 -13.64 -13.07
N GLU A 104 -1.75 -12.98 -12.52
CA GLU A 104 -0.84 -13.50 -11.50
C GLU A 104 -1.13 -12.90 -10.13
N GLU A 105 -0.44 -13.42 -9.12
CA GLU A 105 -0.43 -12.82 -7.78
C GLU A 105 0.19 -11.42 -7.82
N ILE A 106 -0.28 -10.54 -6.93
CA ILE A 106 0.18 -9.16 -6.82
C ILE A 106 0.52 -8.79 -5.37
N LEU A 107 1.57 -7.99 -5.22
CA LEU A 107 1.84 -7.21 -4.02
C LEU A 107 1.25 -5.81 -4.23
N VAL A 108 0.43 -5.33 -3.30
CA VAL A 108 -0.14 -3.96 -3.33
C VAL A 108 0.42 -3.18 -2.15
N ILE A 109 1.05 -2.05 -2.43
CA ILE A 109 1.61 -1.16 -1.41
C ILE A 109 1.19 0.29 -1.65
N ALA A 110 1.02 1.07 -0.60
CA ALA A 110 0.91 2.51 -0.73
C ALA A 110 2.30 3.13 -0.84
N GLY A 111 2.53 3.92 -1.90
CA GLY A 111 3.85 4.48 -2.26
C GLY A 111 4.37 5.58 -1.33
N ASP A 112 3.63 5.92 -0.26
CA ASP A 112 3.96 7.01 0.65
C ASP A 112 4.43 6.55 2.05
N ASN A 113 4.79 5.28 2.18
CA ASN A 113 5.24 4.70 3.44
C ASN A 113 6.77 4.69 3.55
N VAL A 114 7.27 5.07 4.72
CA VAL A 114 8.68 4.92 5.11
C VAL A 114 8.77 3.83 6.17
N LEU A 115 9.63 2.82 5.93
CA LEU A 115 9.76 1.64 6.77
C LEU A 115 11.20 1.50 7.24
N ASP A 116 11.41 1.01 8.48
CA ASP A 116 12.74 0.64 8.97
C ASP A 116 13.03 -0.87 8.87
N PHE A 117 12.13 -1.63 8.26
CA PHE A 117 12.22 -3.08 8.05
C PHE A 117 11.95 -3.45 6.59
N SER A 118 12.42 -4.63 6.18
CA SER A 118 12.25 -5.15 4.82
C SER A 118 10.87 -5.75 4.59
N LEU A 119 10.23 -5.39 3.46
CA LEU A 119 8.99 -6.02 2.98
C LEU A 119 9.21 -7.44 2.44
N ASN A 120 10.44 -7.84 2.18
CA ASN A 120 10.74 -9.18 1.67
C ASN A 120 10.31 -10.30 2.61
N SER A 121 10.34 -10.05 3.94
CA SER A 121 9.82 -11.01 4.93
C SER A 121 8.31 -11.23 4.78
N PHE A 122 7.56 -10.16 4.48
CA PHE A 122 6.13 -10.25 4.23
C PHE A 122 5.81 -11.02 2.94
N VAL A 123 6.55 -10.75 1.87
CA VAL A 123 6.36 -11.48 0.60
C VAL A 123 6.63 -12.98 0.80
N LYS A 124 7.71 -13.33 1.49
CA LYS A 124 8.02 -14.74 1.83
C LYS A 124 6.93 -15.39 2.67
N TYR A 125 6.47 -14.70 3.71
CA TYR A 125 5.37 -15.18 4.57
C TYR A 125 4.12 -15.48 3.74
N ALA A 126 3.73 -14.59 2.83
CA ALA A 126 2.54 -14.76 2.00
C ALA A 126 2.67 -15.96 1.04
N LEU A 127 3.84 -16.13 0.44
CA LEU A 127 4.14 -17.29 -0.42
C LEU A 127 4.10 -18.61 0.36
N GLU A 128 4.65 -18.64 1.59
CA GLU A 128 4.61 -19.81 2.46
C GLU A 128 3.19 -20.15 2.93
N LYS A 129 2.37 -19.12 3.22
CA LYS A 129 0.94 -19.30 3.56
C LYS A 129 0.11 -19.78 2.37
N ASN A 130 0.58 -19.54 1.14
CA ASN A 130 -0.16 -19.82 -0.09
C ASN A 130 -1.60 -19.27 -0.04
N SER A 131 -1.75 -18.06 0.47
CA SER A 131 -3.03 -17.38 0.71
C SER A 131 -2.84 -15.88 0.61
N SER A 132 -3.92 -15.13 0.38
CA SER A 132 -3.86 -13.68 0.48
C SER A 132 -3.51 -13.25 1.90
N CYS A 133 -2.64 -12.24 2.01
CA CYS A 133 -2.08 -11.80 3.28
C CYS A 133 -2.06 -10.27 3.40
N VAL A 134 -2.10 -9.80 4.63
CA VAL A 134 -1.88 -8.39 4.97
C VAL A 134 -0.82 -8.26 6.07
N MET A 135 -0.30 -7.06 6.27
CA MET A 135 0.44 -6.75 7.50
C MET A 135 -0.51 -6.24 8.58
N ARG A 136 -0.06 -6.38 9.85
CA ARG A 136 -0.72 -5.79 11.02
C ARG A 136 0.29 -5.14 11.94
N TYR A 137 -0.15 -4.17 12.73
CA TYR A 137 0.60 -3.62 13.87
C TYR A 137 -0.32 -3.31 15.03
N PHE A 138 0.22 -3.34 16.25
CA PHE A 138 -0.53 -3.03 17.46
C PHE A 138 -0.62 -1.51 17.68
N GLU A 139 -1.83 -1.00 17.93
CA GLU A 139 -2.09 0.40 18.29
C GLU A 139 -2.97 0.47 19.53
N SER A 140 -2.49 1.17 20.56
CA SER A 140 -3.22 1.36 21.83
C SER A 140 -4.16 2.57 21.81
N SER A 141 -3.91 3.54 20.94
CA SER A 141 -4.68 4.77 20.87
C SER A 141 -6.00 4.58 20.10
N LYS A 142 -7.14 4.69 20.82
CA LYS A 142 -8.46 4.63 20.19
C LYS A 142 -8.63 5.67 19.06
N ALA A 143 -8.06 6.87 19.25
CA ALA A 143 -8.13 7.95 18.25
C ALA A 143 -7.34 7.63 16.96
N LYS A 144 -6.30 6.78 17.03
CA LYS A 144 -5.58 6.30 15.86
C LYS A 144 -6.27 5.10 15.23
N LEU A 145 -6.79 4.17 16.05
CA LEU A 145 -7.59 3.02 15.58
C LEU A 145 -8.76 3.45 14.70
N SER A 146 -9.46 4.54 15.07
CA SER A 146 -10.57 5.09 14.27
C SER A 146 -10.15 5.71 12.93
N LYS A 147 -8.85 5.71 12.60
CA LYS A 147 -8.31 6.26 11.35
C LYS A 147 -7.68 5.21 10.44
N CYS A 148 -7.62 3.96 10.88
CA CYS A 148 -7.04 2.84 10.12
C CYS A 148 -8.04 1.70 9.97
N GLY A 149 -7.72 0.73 9.12
CA GLY A 149 -8.41 -0.55 9.07
C GLY A 149 -8.10 -1.34 10.35
N VAL A 150 -9.11 -1.86 11.03
CA VAL A 150 -8.98 -2.64 12.26
C VAL A 150 -9.32 -4.10 11.98
N LEU A 151 -8.41 -5.00 12.36
CA LEU A 151 -8.50 -6.44 12.14
C LEU A 151 -8.99 -7.16 13.38
N GLU A 152 -9.88 -8.12 13.21
CA GLU A 152 -10.20 -9.16 14.18
C GLU A 152 -9.59 -10.47 13.68
N LEU A 153 -8.83 -11.14 14.54
CA LEU A 153 -8.02 -12.30 14.17
C LEU A 153 -8.37 -13.50 15.04
N ASP A 154 -8.24 -14.69 14.48
CA ASP A 154 -8.24 -15.92 15.26
C ASP A 154 -6.82 -16.26 15.80
N CYS A 155 -6.70 -17.39 16.49
CA CYS A 155 -5.44 -17.85 17.08
C CYS A 155 -4.40 -18.32 16.05
N SER A 156 -4.74 -18.41 14.77
CA SER A 156 -3.84 -18.77 13.66
C SER A 156 -3.44 -17.57 12.80
N ASP A 157 -3.75 -16.33 13.24
CA ASP A 157 -3.57 -15.08 12.53
C ASP A 157 -4.45 -14.93 11.28
N LYS A 158 -5.50 -15.76 11.15
CA LYS A 158 -6.50 -15.61 10.10
C LYS A 158 -7.42 -14.42 10.44
N ILE A 159 -7.74 -13.62 9.44
CA ILE A 159 -8.67 -12.50 9.59
C ILE A 159 -10.10 -13.03 9.65
N ILE A 160 -10.77 -12.82 10.79
CA ILE A 160 -12.19 -13.12 10.98
C ILE A 160 -13.04 -11.97 10.42
N ASN A 161 -12.59 -10.74 10.68
CA ASN A 161 -13.27 -9.54 10.22
C ASN A 161 -12.27 -8.38 10.06
N MET A 162 -12.59 -7.43 9.19
CA MET A 162 -11.89 -6.17 9.06
C MET A 162 -12.89 -5.02 8.88
N THR A 163 -12.72 -3.97 9.67
CA THR A 163 -13.53 -2.75 9.57
C THR A 163 -12.65 -1.55 9.28
N GLU A 164 -12.91 -0.86 8.17
CA GLU A 164 -12.18 0.33 7.80
C GLU A 164 -12.68 1.54 8.61
N LYS A 165 -11.76 2.22 9.32
CA LYS A 165 -12.02 3.42 10.13
C LYS A 165 -13.22 3.31 11.08
N PRO A 166 -13.28 2.31 11.96
CA PRO A 166 -14.44 2.09 12.83
C PRO A 166 -14.54 3.17 13.90
N GLU A 167 -15.75 3.62 14.20
CA GLU A 167 -16.01 4.50 15.36
C GLU A 167 -15.72 3.80 16.70
N ASN A 168 -16.03 2.51 16.75
CA ASN A 168 -15.77 1.64 17.90
C ASN A 168 -14.90 0.45 17.46
N PRO A 169 -13.57 0.57 17.58
CA PRO A 169 -12.65 -0.50 17.20
C PRO A 169 -12.88 -1.76 18.02
N ALA A 170 -13.01 -2.92 17.35
CA ALA A 170 -13.23 -4.21 17.99
C ALA A 170 -11.92 -4.84 18.49
N SER A 171 -10.77 -4.34 18.03
CA SER A 171 -9.45 -4.81 18.43
C SER A 171 -8.42 -3.67 18.42
N ASN A 172 -7.18 -4.00 18.80
CA ASN A 172 -6.02 -3.10 18.73
C ASN A 172 -5.11 -3.35 17.51
N TRP A 173 -5.52 -4.22 16.59
CA TRP A 173 -4.72 -4.57 15.41
C TRP A 173 -5.10 -3.71 14.23
N CYS A 174 -4.17 -2.85 13.79
CA CYS A 174 -4.31 -2.03 12.59
C CYS A 174 -3.74 -2.74 11.36
N CYS A 175 -4.39 -2.56 10.22
CA CYS A 175 -3.93 -3.00 8.91
C CYS A 175 -3.26 -1.84 8.17
N PRO A 176 -1.93 -1.83 8.04
CA PRO A 176 -1.24 -0.87 7.17
C PRO A 176 -1.40 -1.28 5.70
N PRO A 177 -1.16 -0.38 4.73
CA PRO A 177 -1.47 -0.61 3.32
C PRO A 177 -0.39 -1.46 2.61
N PHE A 178 -0.23 -2.69 3.08
CA PHE A 178 0.62 -3.74 2.51
C PHE A 178 -0.20 -5.01 2.38
N TYR A 179 -0.51 -5.39 1.14
CA TYR A 179 -1.39 -6.50 0.82
C TYR A 179 -0.73 -7.40 -0.22
N TYR A 180 -0.82 -8.70 -0.01
CA TYR A 180 -0.52 -9.69 -1.03
C TYR A 180 -1.83 -10.38 -1.41
N TYR A 181 -2.14 -10.43 -2.68
CA TYR A 181 -3.28 -11.16 -3.23
C TYR A 181 -2.79 -12.33 -4.08
N THR A 182 -3.35 -13.52 -3.84
CA THR A 182 -3.15 -14.66 -4.74
C THR A 182 -3.65 -14.34 -6.14
N ALA A 183 -3.24 -15.11 -7.15
CA ALA A 183 -3.75 -14.93 -8.51
C ALA A 183 -5.29 -15.03 -8.57
N GLU A 184 -5.88 -15.97 -7.81
CA GLU A 184 -7.32 -16.14 -7.73
C GLU A 184 -8.01 -14.92 -7.10
N ASP A 185 -7.48 -14.40 -6.00
CA ASP A 185 -8.07 -13.26 -5.29
C ASP A 185 -7.83 -11.93 -6.03
N THR A 186 -6.75 -11.83 -6.81
CA THR A 186 -6.53 -10.72 -7.75
C THR A 186 -7.69 -10.61 -8.76
N GLN A 187 -8.20 -11.73 -9.25
CA GLN A 187 -9.33 -11.74 -10.19
C GLN A 187 -10.69 -11.41 -9.54
N LYS A 188 -10.78 -11.43 -8.22
CA LYS A 188 -12.02 -11.13 -7.49
C LYS A 188 -12.21 -9.64 -7.18
N VAL A 189 -11.22 -8.77 -7.47
CA VAL A 189 -11.32 -7.32 -7.13
C VAL A 189 -12.55 -6.69 -7.77
N GLN A 190 -12.82 -6.96 -9.05
CA GLN A 190 -14.02 -6.45 -9.73
C GLN A 190 -15.31 -6.97 -9.09
N GLN A 191 -15.32 -8.23 -8.64
CA GLN A 191 -16.48 -8.78 -7.93
C GLN A 191 -16.68 -8.04 -6.60
N GLY A 192 -15.62 -7.77 -5.84
CA GLY A 192 -15.71 -6.99 -4.61
C GLY A 192 -16.32 -5.61 -4.84
N ILE A 193 -15.93 -4.91 -5.91
CA ILE A 193 -16.51 -3.62 -6.30
C ILE A 193 -18.00 -3.78 -6.62
N ASN A 194 -18.37 -4.78 -7.40
CA ASN A 194 -19.77 -5.05 -7.79
C ASN A 194 -20.65 -5.42 -6.60
N ASP A 195 -20.09 -6.11 -5.59
CA ASP A 195 -20.77 -6.49 -4.35
C ASP A 195 -20.88 -5.31 -3.35
N GLY A 196 -20.38 -4.11 -3.71
CA GLY A 196 -20.51 -2.88 -2.93
C GLY A 196 -19.39 -2.61 -1.94
N CYS A 197 -18.21 -3.22 -2.10
CA CYS A 197 -16.99 -2.87 -1.36
C CYS A 197 -16.72 -1.37 -1.52
N ASN A 198 -16.43 -0.66 -0.41
CA ASN A 198 -16.01 0.73 -0.48
C ASN A 198 -14.69 0.83 -1.27
N THR A 199 -14.60 1.75 -2.21
CA THR A 199 -13.48 1.82 -3.14
C THR A 199 -12.40 2.83 -2.73
N ASP A 200 -12.64 3.67 -1.71
CA ASP A 200 -11.72 4.75 -1.32
C ASP A 200 -10.42 4.24 -0.68
N ALA A 201 -10.54 3.37 0.32
CA ALA A 201 -9.39 2.81 1.03
C ALA A 201 -9.04 1.40 0.52
N PRO A 202 -7.75 1.06 0.34
CA PRO A 202 -7.36 -0.24 -0.19
C PRO A 202 -7.74 -1.41 0.74
N GLY A 203 -7.78 -1.17 2.06
CA GLY A 203 -8.20 -2.16 3.05
C GLY A 203 -9.67 -2.58 2.94
N SER A 204 -10.50 -1.77 2.27
CA SER A 204 -11.91 -2.12 2.05
C SER A 204 -12.10 -3.39 1.22
N TYR A 205 -11.16 -3.68 0.31
CA TYR A 205 -11.18 -4.95 -0.40
C TYR A 205 -10.90 -6.14 0.53
N ILE A 206 -10.00 -5.98 1.49
CA ILE A 206 -9.75 -7.02 2.51
C ILE A 206 -11.00 -7.26 3.39
N SER A 207 -11.73 -6.19 3.74
CA SER A 207 -12.99 -6.31 4.50
C SER A 207 -14.01 -7.20 3.79
N TRP A 208 -14.08 -7.11 2.47
CA TRP A 208 -14.92 -7.97 1.64
C TRP A 208 -14.30 -9.36 1.43
N LEU A 209 -12.99 -9.43 1.12
CA LEU A 209 -12.30 -10.65 0.74
C LEU A 209 -12.26 -11.67 1.90
N CYS A 210 -12.00 -11.23 3.13
CA CYS A 210 -11.92 -12.12 4.29
C CYS A 210 -13.24 -12.83 4.63
N GLN A 211 -14.35 -12.37 4.06
CA GLN A 211 -15.66 -13.05 4.15
C GLN A 211 -15.86 -14.11 3.04
N LYS A 212 -14.94 -14.21 2.08
CA LYS A 212 -15.04 -15.08 0.90
C LYS A 212 -13.95 -16.14 0.86
N THR A 213 -12.78 -15.81 1.38
CA THR A 213 -11.59 -16.68 1.37
C THR A 213 -10.77 -16.46 2.65
N ASP A 214 -9.85 -17.37 2.92
CA ASP A 214 -8.91 -17.22 4.02
C ASP A 214 -7.88 -16.16 3.72
N VAL A 215 -7.77 -15.17 4.61
CA VAL A 215 -6.75 -14.10 4.55
C VAL A 215 -6.02 -14.08 5.89
N TYR A 216 -4.68 -13.99 5.86
CA TYR A 216 -3.86 -14.01 7.06
C TYR A 216 -3.13 -12.69 7.29
N ALA A 217 -2.80 -12.41 8.55
CA ALA A 217 -2.13 -11.17 8.94
C ALA A 217 -0.77 -11.45 9.56
N MET A 218 0.30 -10.92 8.94
CA MET A 218 1.66 -10.94 9.50
C MET A 218 1.89 -9.71 10.36
N GLU A 219 2.43 -9.87 11.57
CA GLU A 219 2.84 -8.73 12.37
C GLU A 219 4.07 -8.03 11.77
N MET A 220 4.04 -6.70 11.71
CA MET A 220 5.18 -5.91 11.23
C MET A 220 6.40 -6.14 12.14
N PRO A 221 7.58 -6.48 11.57
CA PRO A 221 8.78 -6.73 12.37
C PRO A 221 9.49 -5.45 12.84
N GLY A 222 9.02 -4.29 12.41
CA GLY A 222 9.59 -2.98 12.72
C GLY A 222 8.56 -1.86 12.66
N SER A 223 9.01 -0.65 12.40
CA SER A 223 8.20 0.57 12.46
C SER A 223 7.89 1.13 11.08
N ARG A 224 6.70 1.67 10.94
CA ARG A 224 6.27 2.49 9.82
C ARG A 224 6.22 3.96 10.26
N TYR A 225 6.91 4.82 9.54
CA TYR A 225 6.92 6.26 9.77
C TYR A 225 5.83 6.92 8.95
N ASP A 226 4.86 7.54 9.64
CA ASP A 226 3.77 8.25 8.97
C ASP A 226 4.19 9.69 8.66
N ILE A 227 4.19 10.03 7.37
CA ILE A 227 4.42 11.39 6.89
C ILE A 227 3.06 12.03 6.60
N GLY A 228 2.38 12.45 7.64
CA GLY A 228 1.03 13.00 7.55
C GLY A 228 0.97 14.53 7.37
N ASN A 229 2.05 15.27 7.74
CA ASN A 229 2.17 16.72 7.66
C ASN A 229 3.64 17.13 7.62
N LEU A 230 3.93 18.44 7.51
CA LEU A 230 5.29 18.98 7.41
C LEU A 230 6.14 18.63 8.66
N GLU A 231 5.60 18.73 9.86
CA GLU A 231 6.31 18.41 11.10
C GLU A 231 6.75 16.94 11.14
N SER A 232 5.85 16.01 10.78
CA SER A 232 6.17 14.59 10.72
C SER A 232 7.18 14.29 9.61
N TYR A 233 7.16 15.01 8.49
CA TYR A 233 8.15 14.88 7.43
C TYR A 233 9.55 15.33 7.90
N GLU A 234 9.65 16.50 8.54
CA GLU A 234 10.90 17.00 9.11
C GLU A 234 11.49 16.06 10.17
N LYS A 235 10.62 15.47 10.99
CA LYS A 235 11.01 14.47 11.98
C LYS A 235 11.60 13.23 11.32
N VAL A 236 10.91 12.67 10.29
CA VAL A 236 11.39 11.50 9.56
C VAL A 236 12.73 11.81 8.87
N GLN A 237 12.91 13.00 8.29
CA GLN A 237 14.19 13.43 7.70
C GLN A 237 15.36 13.38 8.70
N LYS A 238 15.12 13.64 9.97
CA LYS A 238 16.18 13.63 11.02
C LYS A 238 16.41 12.22 11.58
N ASP A 239 15.34 11.47 11.80
CA ASP A 239 15.35 10.26 12.60
C ASP A 239 15.56 8.98 11.76
N TYR A 240 15.20 9.01 10.48
CA TYR A 240 15.26 7.82 9.63
C TYR A 240 16.70 7.41 9.31
N LYS A 241 17.01 6.13 9.50
CA LYS A 241 18.35 5.54 9.32
C LYS A 241 18.41 4.51 8.19
N GLY A 242 17.32 4.35 7.43
CA GLY A 242 17.20 3.34 6.40
C GLY A 242 16.51 2.07 6.89
N ILE A 243 16.37 1.12 5.95
CA ILE A 243 15.78 -0.19 6.22
C ILE A 243 16.82 -1.06 6.90
N THR A 244 16.48 -1.62 8.06
CA THR A 244 17.29 -2.60 8.75
C THR A 244 17.12 -3.96 8.07
N LYS A 245 18.23 -4.54 7.65
CA LYS A 245 18.29 -5.90 7.08
C LYS A 245 18.46 -6.89 8.21
N CYS A 246 17.48 -7.75 8.41
CA CYS A 246 17.56 -8.90 9.32
C CYS A 246 18.01 -10.13 8.56
#